data_bd901e524e4d2e7d8f0826188be0bd1f
#
_entry.id   bd901e524e4d2e7d8f0826188be0bd1f
#
_cell.length_a   1.000
_cell.length_b   1.000
_cell.length_c   1.000
_cell.angle_alpha   90.00
_cell.angle_beta   90.00
_cell.angle_gamma   90.00
#
_symmetry.space_group_name_H-M   'P 1'
#
loop_
_entity.id
_entity.type
_entity.pdbx_description
1 polymer ?
#
loop_
_entity_poly.entity_id
_entity_poly.type
_entity_poly.pdbx_seq_one_letter_code
_entity_poly.pdbx_strand_id
1 'polypeptide(L)'
;MYQTDKKYLLQKVERQDIPLDSPDTTLYVIGNGFDMAHGVPSSYDRFRDSISKRNPLRFTLENFIKKDDIWGNFEDSLAYLDREKMMDSLDEVLDVMGVLEEDDDEFSAADFFGATENVSTPVYLLTQELPDYFRKWINKLKPSGEGRPLQGFLKPDARYINFNYTEFLETLYGIPMERILYIHGDRRDKKCKLVLGHGHDTEEVFREWHQSNKDREKFQPRRKGRRGRYYNNDNPTYLAYFLKDDSKGNWKSQMRYDAINHTVELIEDYYEESAKKTTEVLVRNQSYFASLSSIKQVVVIGHSLSEVDDPYFREIIKSHGKTPDMEWYISWYSPDDLRRIDRFMKRMGLDKKQVKLFRV
;
A
#
# COMPACT_ATOMS: atom_id res chain seq x y z
N MET A 1 -32.59 3.93 -16.62
CA MET A 1 -33.37 3.37 -15.49
C MET A 1 -32.54 2.24 -14.91
N TYR A 2 -31.68 2.54 -13.93
CA TYR A 2 -30.77 1.55 -13.36
C TYR A 2 -31.58 0.70 -12.37
N GLN A 3 -31.65 -0.60 -12.61
CA GLN A 3 -32.16 -1.58 -11.66
C GLN A 3 -31.29 -1.47 -10.40
N THR A 4 -31.84 -0.93 -9.34
CA THR A 4 -31.25 -0.94 -8.01
C THR A 4 -31.23 -2.37 -7.53
N ASP A 5 -30.04 -2.97 -7.55
CA ASP A 5 -29.81 -4.29 -6.98
C ASP A 5 -30.29 -4.30 -5.52
N LYS A 6 -31.37 -5.03 -5.24
CA LYS A 6 -31.93 -5.24 -3.90
C LYS A 6 -30.93 -5.83 -2.88
N LYS A 7 -29.72 -6.14 -3.33
CA LYS A 7 -28.67 -6.81 -2.55
C LYS A 7 -27.96 -5.90 -1.53
N TYR A 8 -28.00 -4.57 -1.75
CA TYR A 8 -27.25 -3.60 -0.92
C TYR A 8 -28.19 -2.62 -0.18
N LEU A 9 -29.27 -3.12 0.43
CA LEU A 9 -30.19 -2.30 1.19
C LEU A 9 -29.59 -1.88 2.54
N LEU A 10 -28.61 -0.97 2.50
CA LEU A 10 -28.22 -0.20 3.68
C LEU A 10 -29.10 1.02 3.79
N GLN A 11 -29.43 1.40 5.03
CA GLN A 11 -30.21 2.60 5.29
C GLN A 11 -29.43 3.83 4.85
N LYS A 12 -30.03 4.67 4.01
CA LYS A 12 -29.52 5.99 3.66
C LYS A 12 -30.16 7.01 4.56
N VAL A 13 -29.35 7.91 5.09
CA VAL A 13 -29.79 9.01 5.95
C VAL A 13 -29.27 10.33 5.40
N GLU A 14 -30.00 11.40 5.64
CA GLU A 14 -29.48 12.73 5.37
C GLU A 14 -28.46 13.09 6.44
N ARG A 15 -27.43 13.83 6.04
CA ARG A 15 -26.34 14.22 6.96
C ARG A 15 -26.84 14.95 8.21
N GLN A 16 -27.85 15.79 8.05
CA GLN A 16 -28.49 16.56 9.15
C GLN A 16 -29.22 15.69 10.16
N ASP A 17 -29.63 14.47 9.77
CA ASP A 17 -30.35 13.53 10.61
C ASP A 17 -29.42 12.60 11.41
N ILE A 18 -28.11 12.75 11.25
CA ILE A 18 -27.12 12.01 12.04
C ILE A 18 -27.03 12.64 13.43
N PRO A 19 -27.35 11.89 14.51
CA PRO A 19 -27.34 12.42 15.85
C PRO A 19 -25.91 12.65 16.36
N LEU A 20 -25.46 13.89 16.38
CA LEU A 20 -24.12 14.30 16.81
C LEU A 20 -24.17 15.12 18.12
N ASP A 21 -25.12 14.83 18.98
CA ASP A 21 -25.35 15.58 20.22
C ASP A 21 -24.35 15.24 21.33
N SER A 22 -23.63 14.12 21.18
CA SER A 22 -22.64 13.65 22.15
C SER A 22 -21.27 13.53 21.50
N PRO A 23 -20.56 14.64 21.28
CA PRO A 23 -19.26 14.62 20.57
C PRO A 23 -18.20 13.75 21.27
N ASP A 24 -18.19 13.69 22.59
CA ASP A 24 -17.25 12.86 23.37
C ASP A 24 -17.41 11.34 23.12
N THR A 25 -18.55 10.92 22.56
CA THR A 25 -18.82 9.53 22.19
C THR A 25 -18.75 9.30 20.68
N THR A 26 -18.32 10.31 19.91
CA THR A 26 -18.21 10.27 18.46
C THR A 26 -16.76 10.23 18.02
N LEU A 27 -16.44 9.27 17.14
CA LEU A 27 -15.16 9.18 16.45
C LEU A 27 -15.35 9.48 14.96
N TYR A 28 -14.64 10.46 14.45
CA TYR A 28 -14.54 10.69 13.02
C TYR A 28 -13.32 9.98 12.45
N VAL A 29 -13.52 9.22 11.37
CA VAL A 29 -12.46 8.61 10.57
C VAL A 29 -12.41 9.35 9.24
N ILE A 30 -11.31 10.01 8.97
CA ILE A 30 -11.16 10.92 7.84
C ILE A 30 -10.19 10.30 6.81
N GLY A 31 -10.63 10.17 5.57
CA GLY A 31 -9.81 9.70 4.46
C GLY A 31 -9.74 10.71 3.32
N ASN A 32 -9.04 10.36 2.25
CA ASN A 32 -8.68 11.25 1.14
C ASN A 32 -9.88 11.93 0.44
N GLY A 33 -11.05 11.29 0.45
CA GLY A 33 -12.27 11.91 -0.07
C GLY A 33 -12.69 13.19 0.68
N PHE A 34 -12.26 13.37 1.93
CA PHE A 34 -12.42 14.64 2.64
C PHE A 34 -11.60 15.75 1.95
N ASP A 35 -10.33 15.53 1.68
CA ASP A 35 -9.49 16.51 0.99
C ASP A 35 -10.06 16.82 -0.39
N MET A 36 -10.47 15.79 -1.14
CA MET A 36 -11.07 15.96 -2.46
C MET A 36 -12.38 16.76 -2.43
N ALA A 37 -13.22 16.62 -1.39
CA ALA A 37 -14.45 17.41 -1.21
C ALA A 37 -14.16 18.90 -0.99
N HIS A 38 -12.93 19.25 -0.59
CA HIS A 38 -12.44 20.64 -0.47
C HIS A 38 -11.66 21.11 -1.69
N GLY A 39 -11.75 20.40 -2.82
CA GLY A 39 -11.07 20.72 -4.04
C GLY A 39 -9.55 20.50 -3.99
N VAL A 40 -9.04 19.76 -3.01
CA VAL A 40 -7.63 19.38 -2.96
C VAL A 40 -7.36 18.32 -4.01
N PRO A 41 -6.36 18.51 -4.92
CA PRO A 41 -6.03 17.53 -5.94
C PRO A 41 -5.18 16.38 -5.36
N SER A 42 -5.76 15.62 -4.43
CA SER A 42 -5.09 14.61 -3.60
C SER A 42 -5.28 13.16 -4.09
N SER A 43 -5.81 12.96 -5.31
CA SER A 43 -5.88 11.62 -5.90
C SER A 43 -4.50 11.13 -6.37
N TYR A 44 -4.29 9.82 -6.40
CA TYR A 44 -3.03 9.24 -6.90
C TYR A 44 -2.81 9.49 -8.40
N ASP A 45 -3.86 9.72 -9.20
CA ASP A 45 -3.71 10.22 -10.57
C ASP A 45 -3.03 11.60 -10.60
N ARG A 46 -3.34 12.48 -9.64
CA ARG A 46 -2.69 13.78 -9.52
C ARG A 46 -1.24 13.65 -9.03
N PHE A 47 -0.97 12.67 -8.19
CA PHE A 47 0.41 12.32 -7.85
C PHE A 47 1.18 11.88 -9.09
N ARG A 48 0.64 10.94 -9.87
CA ARG A 48 1.20 10.53 -11.17
C ARG A 48 1.53 11.74 -12.05
N ASP A 49 0.57 12.63 -12.21
CA ASP A 49 0.70 13.79 -13.11
C ASP A 49 1.73 14.83 -12.59
N SER A 50 2.05 14.79 -11.29
CA SER A 50 3.11 15.60 -10.68
C SER A 50 4.52 15.09 -11.02
N ILE A 51 4.64 13.85 -11.48
CA ILE A 51 5.90 13.22 -11.88
C ILE A 51 5.99 13.23 -13.40
N SER A 52 7.08 13.80 -13.94
CA SER A 52 7.30 13.85 -15.40
C SER A 52 7.24 12.44 -16.02
N LYS A 53 6.66 12.31 -17.21
CA LYS A 53 6.62 11.05 -17.98
C LYS A 53 8.02 10.47 -18.26
N ARG A 54 9.05 11.31 -18.27
CA ARG A 54 10.45 10.91 -18.50
C ARG A 54 11.20 10.60 -17.19
N ASN A 55 10.52 10.71 -16.06
CA ASN A 55 11.15 10.45 -14.77
C ASN A 55 11.33 8.93 -14.55
N PRO A 56 12.53 8.47 -14.15
CA PRO A 56 12.81 7.06 -13.92
C PRO A 56 11.86 6.41 -12.91
N LEU A 57 11.48 7.11 -11.83
CA LEU A 57 10.53 6.59 -10.85
C LEU A 57 9.16 6.29 -11.47
N ARG A 58 8.64 7.21 -12.32
CA ARG A 58 7.36 6.97 -12.99
C ARG A 58 7.45 5.81 -13.97
N PHE A 59 8.54 5.72 -14.72
CA PHE A 59 8.81 4.59 -15.60
C PHE A 59 8.83 3.28 -14.80
N THR A 60 9.51 3.24 -13.67
CA THR A 60 9.60 2.07 -12.81
C THR A 60 8.23 1.65 -12.27
N LEU A 61 7.45 2.58 -11.73
CA LEU A 61 6.09 2.31 -11.26
C LEU A 61 5.21 1.71 -12.37
N GLU A 62 5.22 2.31 -13.57
CA GLU A 62 4.37 1.88 -14.69
C GLU A 62 4.85 0.59 -15.37
N ASN A 63 6.10 0.17 -15.17
CA ASN A 63 6.68 -1.00 -15.84
C ASN A 63 7.04 -2.16 -14.92
N PHE A 64 7.27 -1.93 -13.63
CA PHE A 64 7.67 -2.97 -12.69
C PHE A 64 6.61 -3.28 -11.63
N ILE A 65 5.46 -2.59 -11.64
CA ILE A 65 4.30 -2.96 -10.83
C ILE A 65 3.27 -3.63 -11.74
N LYS A 66 2.97 -4.89 -11.48
CA LYS A 66 2.10 -5.74 -12.33
C LYS A 66 0.65 -5.63 -11.89
N LYS A 67 0.00 -4.49 -12.20
CA LYS A 67 -1.41 -4.26 -11.93
C LYS A 67 -2.04 -3.38 -13.01
N ASP A 68 -3.28 -3.69 -13.43
CA ASP A 68 -3.97 -2.98 -14.52
C ASP A 68 -4.24 -1.51 -14.21
N ASP A 69 -4.60 -1.21 -12.96
CA ASP A 69 -4.87 0.16 -12.49
C ASP A 69 -4.01 0.49 -11.28
N ILE A 70 -2.74 0.82 -11.53
CA ILE A 70 -1.78 1.16 -10.49
C ILE A 70 -2.25 2.38 -9.70
N TRP A 71 -2.76 3.39 -10.38
CA TRP A 71 -3.05 4.69 -9.79
C TRP A 71 -4.40 4.77 -9.09
N GLY A 72 -5.36 3.94 -9.48
CA GLY A 72 -6.66 3.86 -8.80
C GLY A 72 -6.59 3.19 -7.43
N ASN A 73 -5.60 2.30 -7.23
CA ASN A 73 -5.37 1.57 -5.99
C ASN A 73 -3.88 1.54 -5.64
N PHE A 74 -3.25 2.71 -5.60
CA PHE A 74 -1.80 2.87 -5.60
C PHE A 74 -1.09 2.09 -4.47
N GLU A 75 -1.54 2.26 -3.22
CA GLU A 75 -0.93 1.59 -2.08
C GLU A 75 -1.01 0.07 -2.19
N ASP A 76 -2.17 -0.47 -2.55
CA ASP A 76 -2.35 -1.89 -2.79
C ASP A 76 -1.50 -2.40 -3.96
N SER A 77 -1.34 -1.58 -4.99
CA SER A 77 -0.56 -1.94 -6.18
C SER A 77 0.92 -2.16 -5.88
N LEU A 78 1.46 -1.50 -4.86
CA LEU A 78 2.86 -1.69 -4.44
C LEU A 78 3.17 -3.12 -3.98
N ALA A 79 2.16 -3.94 -3.65
CA ALA A 79 2.36 -5.35 -3.35
C ALA A 79 2.73 -6.21 -4.58
N TYR A 80 2.53 -5.69 -5.79
CA TYR A 80 2.62 -6.47 -7.02
C TYR A 80 3.84 -6.13 -7.87
N LEU A 81 5.03 -6.13 -7.25
CA LEU A 81 6.29 -6.00 -7.99
C LEU A 81 6.41 -7.13 -9.02
N ASP A 82 6.70 -6.80 -10.28
CA ASP A 82 6.94 -7.77 -11.36
C ASP A 82 8.33 -8.41 -11.21
N ARG A 83 8.41 -9.40 -10.34
CA ARG A 83 9.63 -10.15 -10.05
C ARG A 83 10.17 -10.85 -11.27
N GLU A 84 9.27 -11.38 -12.10
CA GLU A 84 9.65 -12.07 -13.32
C GLU A 84 10.43 -11.12 -14.23
N LYS A 85 9.94 -9.92 -14.44
CA LYS A 85 10.60 -8.89 -15.24
C LYS A 85 11.93 -8.46 -14.64
N MET A 86 12.01 -8.34 -13.31
CA MET A 86 13.28 -8.04 -12.65
C MET A 86 14.32 -9.14 -12.86
N MET A 87 13.89 -10.40 -12.72
CA MET A 87 14.77 -11.55 -12.91
C MET A 87 15.13 -11.76 -14.39
N ASP A 88 14.20 -11.50 -15.31
CA ASP A 88 14.48 -11.54 -16.76
C ASP A 88 15.53 -10.47 -17.14
N SER A 89 15.48 -9.28 -16.56
CA SER A 89 16.49 -8.23 -16.76
C SER A 89 17.87 -8.66 -16.24
N LEU A 90 17.92 -9.35 -15.12
CA LEU A 90 19.17 -9.95 -14.63
C LEU A 90 19.67 -11.07 -15.55
N ASP A 91 18.76 -11.93 -16.04
CA ASP A 91 19.11 -13.07 -16.90
C ASP A 91 19.71 -12.58 -18.24
N GLU A 92 19.14 -11.53 -18.85
CA GLU A 92 19.71 -10.91 -20.05
C GLU A 92 21.16 -10.46 -19.83
N VAL A 93 21.43 -9.84 -18.68
CA VAL A 93 22.78 -9.42 -18.31
C VAL A 93 23.71 -10.63 -18.09
N LEU A 94 23.21 -11.63 -17.37
CA LEU A 94 24.00 -12.85 -17.08
C LEU A 94 24.23 -13.69 -18.33
N ASP A 95 23.30 -13.68 -19.29
CA ASP A 95 23.49 -14.38 -20.59
C ASP A 95 24.51 -13.66 -21.47
N VAL A 96 24.52 -12.34 -21.53
CA VAL A 96 25.57 -11.56 -22.19
C VAL A 96 26.91 -11.89 -21.57
N MET A 97 27.02 -11.96 -20.24
CA MET A 97 28.23 -12.36 -19.52
C MET A 97 28.64 -13.84 -19.78
N GLY A 98 27.65 -14.71 -20.02
CA GLY A 98 27.89 -16.13 -20.29
C GLY A 98 28.34 -16.44 -21.73
N VAL A 99 28.08 -15.53 -22.65
CA VAL A 99 28.55 -15.63 -24.07
C VAL A 99 30.03 -15.22 -24.21
N LEU A 100 30.52 -14.39 -23.27
CA LEU A 100 31.95 -14.07 -23.22
C LEU A 100 32.72 -15.33 -22.82
N GLU A 101 33.58 -15.81 -23.70
CA GLU A 101 34.42 -16.99 -23.47
C GLU A 101 35.26 -16.82 -22.20
N GLU A 102 35.62 -17.94 -21.53
CA GLU A 102 36.37 -17.93 -20.25
C GLU A 102 37.72 -17.18 -20.34
N ASP A 103 38.25 -17.02 -21.54
CA ASP A 103 39.52 -16.35 -21.83
C ASP A 103 39.39 -14.91 -22.37
N ASP A 104 38.17 -14.34 -22.32
CA ASP A 104 37.95 -12.97 -22.80
C ASP A 104 38.40 -11.95 -21.73
N ASP A 105 39.55 -11.33 -21.99
CA ASP A 105 40.14 -10.28 -21.16
C ASP A 105 39.29 -8.98 -21.16
N GLU A 106 38.26 -8.86 -22.02
CA GLU A 106 37.42 -7.71 -22.13
C GLU A 106 36.33 -7.64 -21.01
N PHE A 107 36.03 -8.77 -20.35
CA PHE A 107 35.08 -8.78 -19.25
C PHE A 107 35.70 -8.23 -17.97
N SER A 108 35.22 -7.11 -17.52
CA SER A 108 35.67 -6.46 -16.29
C SER A 108 34.66 -6.59 -15.13
N ALA A 109 35.16 -6.51 -13.90
CA ALA A 109 34.33 -6.41 -12.72
C ALA A 109 33.36 -5.17 -12.78
N ALA A 110 33.73 -4.14 -13.53
CA ALA A 110 32.89 -2.95 -13.73
C ALA A 110 31.63 -3.28 -14.53
N ASP A 111 31.71 -4.18 -15.52
CA ASP A 111 30.51 -4.60 -16.28
C ASP A 111 29.54 -5.38 -15.42
N PHE A 112 30.06 -6.21 -14.52
CA PHE A 112 29.26 -6.92 -13.53
C PHE A 112 28.56 -5.97 -12.56
N PHE A 113 29.27 -5.00 -12.01
CA PHE A 113 28.68 -4.02 -11.10
C PHE A 113 27.65 -3.14 -11.81
N GLY A 114 27.91 -2.73 -13.06
CA GLY A 114 26.93 -2.01 -13.88
C GLY A 114 25.65 -2.81 -14.11
N ALA A 115 25.77 -4.10 -14.30
CA ALA A 115 24.65 -5.02 -14.48
C ALA A 115 23.80 -5.17 -13.23
N THR A 116 24.42 -5.39 -12.07
CA THR A 116 23.73 -5.48 -10.78
C THR A 116 23.09 -4.15 -10.39
N GLU A 117 23.70 -3.02 -10.74
CA GLU A 117 23.14 -1.68 -10.54
C GLU A 117 21.84 -1.48 -11.34
N ASN A 118 21.76 -1.99 -12.56
CA ASN A 118 20.54 -1.93 -13.37
C ASN A 118 19.36 -2.68 -12.74
N VAL A 119 19.61 -3.79 -12.05
CA VAL A 119 18.58 -4.54 -11.34
C VAL A 119 18.19 -3.87 -10.00
N SER A 120 19.17 -3.30 -9.30
CA SER A 120 18.93 -2.62 -8.03
C SER A 120 18.23 -1.26 -8.18
N THR A 121 18.41 -0.58 -9.32
CA THR A 121 17.81 0.74 -9.57
C THR A 121 16.29 0.79 -9.40
N PRO A 122 15.48 -0.14 -9.94
CA PRO A 122 14.04 -0.14 -9.71
C PRO A 122 13.68 -0.23 -8.23
N VAL A 123 14.33 -1.09 -7.46
CA VAL A 123 14.10 -1.23 -6.01
C VAL A 123 14.45 0.07 -5.29
N TYR A 124 15.61 0.64 -5.56
CA TYR A 124 16.02 1.91 -4.98
C TYR A 124 15.01 3.04 -5.27
N LEU A 125 14.54 3.15 -6.51
CA LEU A 125 13.55 4.15 -6.89
C LEU A 125 12.23 3.96 -6.13
N LEU A 126 11.78 2.72 -5.95
CA LEU A 126 10.53 2.42 -5.27
C LEU A 126 10.62 2.53 -3.74
N THR A 127 11.77 2.24 -3.13
CA THR A 127 11.93 2.23 -1.66
C THR A 127 12.47 3.56 -1.12
N GLN A 128 13.33 4.24 -1.85
CA GLN A 128 14.01 5.47 -1.39
C GLN A 128 13.47 6.73 -2.06
N GLU A 129 13.32 6.73 -3.38
CA GLU A 129 12.90 7.92 -4.11
C GLU A 129 11.39 8.16 -4.05
N LEU A 130 10.57 7.09 -4.11
CA LEU A 130 9.11 7.22 -4.05
C LEU A 130 8.61 7.95 -2.79
N PRO A 131 9.06 7.64 -1.57
CA PRO A 131 8.64 8.36 -0.37
C PRO A 131 8.97 9.87 -0.44
N ASP A 132 10.11 10.22 -1.03
CA ASP A 132 10.54 11.60 -1.19
C ASP A 132 9.69 12.37 -2.22
N TYR A 133 9.41 11.76 -3.38
CA TYR A 133 8.50 12.33 -4.38
C TYR A 133 7.10 12.50 -3.82
N PHE A 134 6.61 11.50 -3.09
CA PHE A 134 5.31 11.53 -2.45
C PHE A 134 5.23 12.68 -1.42
N ARG A 135 6.21 12.80 -0.53
CA ARG A 135 6.26 13.90 0.45
C ARG A 135 6.33 15.28 -0.22
N LYS A 136 7.14 15.43 -1.27
CA LYS A 136 7.22 16.68 -2.04
C LYS A 136 5.88 17.06 -2.66
N TRP A 137 5.12 16.08 -3.15
CA TRP A 137 3.79 16.29 -3.70
C TRP A 137 2.78 16.64 -2.61
N ILE A 138 2.70 15.86 -1.53
CA ILE A 138 1.79 16.12 -0.39
C ILE A 138 2.00 17.53 0.18
N ASN A 139 3.24 18.01 0.27
CA ASN A 139 3.55 19.34 0.77
C ASN A 139 3.03 20.49 -0.12
N LYS A 140 2.74 20.22 -1.39
CA LYS A 140 2.18 21.21 -2.33
C LYS A 140 0.66 21.25 -2.32
N LEU A 141 -0.01 20.26 -1.72
CA LEU A 141 -1.46 20.17 -1.71
C LEU A 141 -2.08 21.34 -0.93
N LYS A 142 -3.08 21.96 -1.53
CA LYS A 142 -3.83 23.07 -0.96
C LYS A 142 -5.30 22.96 -1.36
N PRO A 143 -6.25 23.36 -0.50
CA PRO A 143 -7.63 23.50 -0.88
C PRO A 143 -7.76 24.54 -2.01
N SER A 144 -8.59 24.27 -2.99
CA SER A 144 -8.84 25.19 -4.11
C SER A 144 -10.12 26.00 -3.96
N GLY A 145 -10.94 25.71 -2.93
CA GLY A 145 -12.22 26.35 -2.69
C GLY A 145 -12.31 27.00 -1.30
N GLU A 146 -13.14 28.03 -1.19
CA GLU A 146 -13.50 28.65 0.11
C GLU A 146 -14.60 27.89 0.85
N GLY A 147 -15.18 26.86 0.22
CA GLY A 147 -16.29 26.10 0.75
C GLY A 147 -15.89 25.21 1.94
N ARG A 148 -16.74 25.20 2.96
CA ARG A 148 -16.63 24.30 4.11
C ARG A 148 -17.86 23.38 4.15
N PRO A 149 -17.90 22.35 3.27
CA PRO A 149 -19.11 21.52 3.10
C PRO A 149 -19.53 20.79 4.37
N LEU A 150 -18.61 20.61 5.33
CA LEU A 150 -18.86 19.92 6.61
C LEU A 150 -18.99 20.88 7.80
N GLN A 151 -19.20 22.18 7.55
CA GLN A 151 -19.39 23.17 8.61
C GLN A 151 -20.59 22.79 9.51
N GLY A 152 -20.37 22.79 10.81
CA GLY A 152 -21.36 22.40 11.82
C GLY A 152 -21.57 20.88 11.97
N PHE A 153 -21.11 20.09 10.99
CA PHE A 153 -21.14 18.63 11.06
C PHE A 153 -19.95 18.06 11.83
N LEU A 154 -18.75 18.59 11.61
CA LEU A 154 -17.56 18.24 12.41
C LEU A 154 -17.62 18.93 13.77
N LYS A 155 -17.46 18.16 14.84
CA LYS A 155 -17.56 18.65 16.22
C LYS A 155 -16.16 18.80 16.83
N PRO A 156 -15.74 20.00 17.26
CA PRO A 156 -14.40 20.24 17.80
C PRO A 156 -14.03 19.36 19.00
N ASP A 157 -15.03 18.99 19.80
CA ASP A 157 -14.83 18.18 21.01
C ASP A 157 -14.79 16.66 20.74
N ALA A 158 -15.12 16.23 19.52
CA ALA A 158 -15.06 14.82 19.12
C ALA A 158 -13.59 14.34 18.94
N ARG A 159 -13.42 13.05 18.73
CA ARG A 159 -12.14 12.43 18.40
C ARG A 159 -12.01 12.19 16.92
N TYR A 160 -10.78 12.25 16.41
CA TYR A 160 -10.48 12.12 14.99
C TYR A 160 -9.32 11.18 14.73
N ILE A 161 -9.50 10.20 13.84
CA ILE A 161 -8.40 9.48 13.21
C ILE A 161 -8.30 9.99 11.77
N ASN A 162 -7.20 10.66 11.47
CA ASN A 162 -6.95 11.23 10.15
C ASN A 162 -5.97 10.33 9.38
N PHE A 163 -6.46 9.74 8.29
CA PHE A 163 -5.66 8.95 7.35
C PHE A 163 -5.01 9.84 6.28
N ASN A 164 -5.39 11.12 6.20
CA ASN A 164 -4.73 12.08 5.35
C ASN A 164 -3.46 12.60 6.02
N TYR A 165 -2.53 13.03 5.21
CA TYR A 165 -1.26 13.62 5.66
C TYR A 165 -1.38 15.14 5.90
N THR A 166 -2.55 15.72 5.65
CA THR A 166 -2.81 17.16 5.60
C THR A 166 -3.51 17.64 6.87
N GLU A 167 -3.24 18.88 7.25
CA GLU A 167 -3.78 19.56 8.44
C GLU A 167 -5.13 20.26 8.21
N PHE A 168 -5.89 19.87 7.20
CA PHE A 168 -7.10 20.61 6.81
C PHE A 168 -8.25 20.49 7.81
N LEU A 169 -8.28 19.51 8.69
CA LEU A 169 -9.18 19.47 9.83
C LEU A 169 -8.97 20.67 10.77
N GLU A 170 -7.72 20.99 11.04
CA GLU A 170 -7.33 22.11 11.90
C GLU A 170 -7.58 23.44 11.18
N THR A 171 -7.01 23.58 9.98
CA THR A 171 -6.97 24.88 9.29
C THR A 171 -8.31 25.32 8.70
N LEU A 172 -9.17 24.40 8.29
CA LEU A 172 -10.48 24.72 7.74
C LEU A 172 -11.60 24.71 8.78
N TYR A 173 -11.51 23.83 9.79
CA TYR A 173 -12.61 23.61 10.74
C TYR A 173 -12.26 23.95 12.19
N GLY A 174 -11.00 24.30 12.47
CA GLY A 174 -10.56 24.65 13.81
C GLY A 174 -10.57 23.48 14.79
N ILE A 175 -10.48 22.24 14.29
CA ILE A 175 -10.42 21.07 15.16
C ILE A 175 -9.08 21.08 15.90
N PRO A 176 -9.07 21.00 17.24
CA PRO A 176 -7.85 21.03 18.02
C PRO A 176 -6.93 19.83 17.67
N MET A 177 -5.62 20.09 17.53
CA MET A 177 -4.63 19.08 17.17
C MET A 177 -4.62 17.89 18.15
N GLU A 178 -4.81 18.13 19.42
CA GLU A 178 -4.86 17.11 20.45
C GLU A 178 -6.06 16.14 20.33
N ARG A 179 -7.05 16.48 19.52
CA ARG A 179 -8.20 15.62 19.18
C ARG A 179 -7.95 14.76 17.95
N ILE A 180 -6.85 14.98 17.22
CA ILE A 180 -6.58 14.34 15.94
C ILE A 180 -5.38 13.38 16.07
N LEU A 181 -5.60 12.10 15.74
CA LEU A 181 -4.54 11.17 15.49
C LEU A 181 -4.22 11.13 13.99
N TYR A 182 -3.06 11.60 13.58
CA TYR A 182 -2.53 11.45 12.22
C TYR A 182 -1.90 10.06 12.07
N ILE A 183 -2.70 9.07 11.65
CA ILE A 183 -2.30 7.66 11.69
C ILE A 183 -1.20 7.34 10.66
N HIS A 184 -1.18 8.04 9.53
CA HIS A 184 -0.19 7.90 8.47
C HIS A 184 0.92 8.96 8.52
N GLY A 185 0.92 9.78 9.58
CA GLY A 185 1.86 10.87 9.76
C GLY A 185 1.31 12.22 9.26
N ASP A 186 1.93 13.28 9.74
CA ASP A 186 1.62 14.66 9.42
C ASP A 186 2.70 15.24 8.51
N ARG A 187 2.34 15.86 7.39
CA ARG A 187 3.29 16.47 6.44
C ARG A 187 4.14 17.57 7.07
N ARG A 188 3.66 18.22 8.12
CA ARG A 188 4.38 19.29 8.86
C ARG A 188 5.55 18.75 9.66
N ASP A 189 5.47 17.50 10.12
CA ASP A 189 6.57 16.85 10.84
C ASP A 189 7.59 16.30 9.84
N LYS A 190 8.71 17.05 9.69
CA LYS A 190 9.81 16.67 8.80
C LYS A 190 10.58 15.44 9.27
N LYS A 191 10.46 15.06 10.53
CA LYS A 191 11.16 13.91 11.13
C LYS A 191 10.33 12.63 11.04
N CYS A 192 9.01 12.76 10.90
CA CYS A 192 8.12 11.62 10.77
C CYS A 192 8.15 11.08 9.33
N LYS A 193 8.48 9.81 9.14
CA LYS A 193 8.30 9.12 7.86
C LYS A 193 6.78 9.01 7.60
N LEU A 194 6.30 9.47 6.44
CA LEU A 194 4.91 9.27 6.05
C LEU A 194 4.67 7.78 5.77
N VAL A 195 3.57 7.25 6.27
CA VAL A 195 3.22 5.84 6.09
C VAL A 195 2.56 5.67 4.73
N LEU A 196 3.30 5.10 3.80
CA LEU A 196 2.84 4.76 2.44
C LEU A 196 3.26 3.32 2.17
N GLY A 197 2.36 2.49 1.66
CA GLY A 197 2.70 1.12 1.32
C GLY A 197 1.49 0.18 1.31
N HIS A 198 1.74 -1.08 1.00
CA HIS A 198 0.72 -2.13 0.93
C HIS A 198 0.50 -2.82 2.28
N GLY A 199 -0.65 -3.51 2.41
CA GLY A 199 -1.01 -4.27 3.62
C GLY A 199 -0.99 -5.79 3.41
N HIS A 200 -0.48 -6.26 2.27
CA HIS A 200 -0.41 -7.68 1.97
C HIS A 200 0.70 -8.34 2.78
N ASP A 201 0.43 -9.57 3.23
CA ASP A 201 1.45 -10.46 3.78
C ASP A 201 2.42 -10.84 2.64
N THR A 202 3.69 -10.54 2.83
CA THR A 202 4.75 -10.83 1.86
C THR A 202 4.83 -12.30 1.52
N GLU A 203 4.68 -13.19 2.51
CA GLU A 203 4.69 -14.64 2.29
C GLU A 203 3.48 -15.09 1.46
N GLU A 204 2.31 -14.47 1.65
CA GLU A 204 1.12 -14.78 0.87
C GLU A 204 1.29 -14.37 -0.59
N VAL A 205 1.80 -13.18 -0.86
CA VAL A 205 2.11 -12.71 -2.22
C VAL A 205 3.14 -13.61 -2.90
N PHE A 206 4.16 -14.07 -2.17
CA PHE A 206 5.13 -15.04 -2.67
C PHE A 206 4.50 -16.39 -2.98
N ARG A 207 3.62 -16.85 -2.13
CA ARG A 207 2.91 -18.13 -2.29
C ARG A 207 1.98 -18.12 -3.49
N GLU A 208 1.22 -17.04 -3.68
CA GLU A 208 0.35 -16.87 -4.84
C GLU A 208 1.15 -16.85 -6.15
N TRP A 209 2.25 -16.09 -6.17
CA TRP A 209 3.13 -16.05 -7.32
C TRP A 209 3.73 -17.43 -7.62
N HIS A 210 4.20 -18.13 -6.59
CA HIS A 210 4.73 -19.50 -6.72
C HIS A 210 3.70 -20.45 -7.31
N GLN A 211 2.48 -20.47 -6.78
CA GLN A 211 1.40 -21.33 -7.29
C GLN A 211 1.07 -21.04 -8.75
N SER A 212 1.09 -19.78 -9.14
CA SER A 212 0.77 -19.37 -10.53
C SER A 212 1.88 -19.72 -11.54
N ASN A 213 3.12 -19.89 -11.08
CA ASN A 213 4.27 -20.07 -11.95
C ASN A 213 5.01 -21.42 -11.80
N LYS A 214 4.66 -22.22 -10.81
CA LYS A 214 5.35 -23.49 -10.49
C LYS A 214 5.46 -24.49 -11.66
N ASP A 215 4.49 -24.45 -12.57
CA ASP A 215 4.42 -25.38 -13.71
C ASP A 215 5.08 -24.82 -14.97
N ARG A 216 5.57 -23.57 -14.95
CA ARG A 216 6.27 -22.99 -16.10
C ARG A 216 7.64 -23.62 -16.26
N GLU A 217 7.99 -24.05 -17.49
CA GLU A 217 9.23 -24.77 -17.79
C GLU A 217 10.47 -24.03 -17.30
N LYS A 218 10.51 -22.69 -17.43
CA LYS A 218 11.64 -21.87 -17.00
C LYS A 218 11.90 -21.88 -15.49
N PHE A 219 10.90 -22.22 -14.68
CA PHE A 219 11.02 -22.30 -13.22
C PHE A 219 11.16 -23.74 -12.71
N GLN A 220 11.16 -24.73 -13.60
CA GLN A 220 11.36 -26.11 -13.21
C GLN A 220 12.85 -26.39 -12.97
N PRO A 221 13.19 -27.19 -11.93
CA PRO A 221 14.57 -27.56 -11.68
C PRO A 221 15.14 -28.29 -12.88
N ARG A 222 16.20 -27.78 -13.47
CA ARG A 222 16.88 -28.45 -14.58
C ARG A 222 17.63 -29.67 -14.05
N ARG A 223 17.33 -30.85 -14.59
CA ARG A 223 18.13 -32.07 -14.31
C ARG A 223 19.46 -31.97 -14.99
N LYS A 224 20.55 -31.96 -14.21
CA LYS A 224 21.90 -32.18 -14.74
C LYS A 224 22.19 -33.66 -14.75
N GLY A 225 22.25 -34.29 -15.92
CA GLY A 225 22.80 -35.62 -16.19
C GLY A 225 22.45 -36.74 -15.19
N ARG A 226 23.11 -37.90 -15.28
CA ARG A 226 22.93 -39.05 -14.39
C ARG A 226 23.25 -38.82 -12.91
N ARG A 227 23.89 -37.70 -12.55
CA ARG A 227 24.26 -37.30 -11.18
C ARG A 227 23.62 -35.97 -10.78
N GLY A 228 22.49 -35.62 -11.37
CA GLY A 228 21.81 -34.33 -11.10
C GLY A 228 21.52 -34.12 -9.63
N ARG A 229 21.99 -32.98 -9.08
CA ARG A 229 21.52 -32.50 -7.81
C ARG A 229 20.10 -31.95 -8.03
N TYR A 230 19.20 -32.34 -7.15
CA TYR A 230 17.89 -31.72 -7.06
C TYR A 230 18.07 -30.44 -6.25
N TYR A 231 17.61 -29.32 -6.79
CA TYR A 231 17.49 -28.11 -5.98
C TYR A 231 16.35 -28.29 -5.01
N ASN A 232 16.57 -27.90 -3.77
CA ASN A 232 15.58 -28.03 -2.74
C ASN A 232 14.43 -27.06 -3.03
N ASN A 233 13.21 -27.56 -3.18
CA ASN A 233 12.03 -26.77 -3.50
C ASN A 233 11.54 -25.88 -2.34
N ASP A 234 12.25 -25.85 -1.23
CA ASP A 234 11.88 -25.05 -0.06
C ASP A 234 12.12 -23.55 -0.24
N ASN A 235 12.75 -23.15 -1.35
CA ASN A 235 12.97 -21.76 -1.70
C ASN A 235 12.19 -21.39 -2.98
N PRO A 236 11.72 -20.15 -3.11
CA PRO A 236 10.95 -19.72 -4.27
C PRO A 236 11.62 -20.14 -5.57
N THR A 237 10.84 -20.64 -6.48
CA THR A 237 11.20 -21.34 -7.71
C THR A 237 12.20 -20.63 -8.60
N TYR A 238 12.30 -19.31 -8.54
CA TYR A 238 13.26 -18.55 -9.34
C TYR A 238 14.72 -18.78 -8.91
N LEU A 239 15.00 -19.05 -7.63
CA LEU A 239 16.36 -19.43 -7.19
C LEU A 239 16.81 -20.72 -7.87
N ALA A 240 15.93 -21.72 -8.01
CA ALA A 240 16.25 -22.95 -8.73
C ALA A 240 16.51 -22.72 -10.22
N TYR A 241 15.87 -21.70 -10.80
CA TYR A 241 16.08 -21.33 -12.21
C TYR A 241 17.47 -20.74 -12.44
N PHE A 242 17.94 -19.88 -11.53
CA PHE A 242 19.22 -19.17 -11.68
C PHE A 242 20.42 -19.94 -11.15
N LEU A 243 20.24 -20.81 -10.17
CA LEU A 243 21.31 -21.71 -9.68
C LEU A 243 21.61 -22.80 -10.71
N LYS A 244 22.05 -22.42 -11.89
CA LYS A 244 22.77 -23.33 -12.78
C LYS A 244 24.05 -23.71 -12.02
N ASP A 245 24.15 -24.99 -11.63
CA ASP A 245 25.34 -25.52 -10.99
C ASP A 245 26.53 -25.47 -11.97
N ASP A 246 27.27 -24.38 -11.96
CA ASP A 246 28.59 -24.30 -12.56
C ASP A 246 29.62 -24.80 -11.55
N SER A 247 29.58 -26.12 -11.31
CA SER A 247 30.43 -26.84 -10.37
C SER A 247 31.95 -26.75 -10.69
N LYS A 248 32.34 -25.92 -11.62
CA LYS A 248 33.74 -25.74 -12.03
C LYS A 248 34.49 -24.67 -11.24
N GLY A 249 33.84 -24.02 -10.26
CA GLY A 249 34.52 -23.21 -9.26
C GLY A 249 35.34 -22.04 -9.76
N ASN A 250 34.99 -21.46 -10.92
CA ASN A 250 35.64 -20.27 -11.41
C ASN A 250 35.04 -19.02 -10.76
N TRP A 251 35.78 -17.93 -10.75
CA TRP A 251 35.35 -16.66 -10.14
C TRP A 251 34.09 -16.07 -10.82
N LYS A 252 33.88 -16.33 -12.14
CA LYS A 252 32.68 -15.89 -12.88
C LYS A 252 31.43 -16.57 -12.35
N SER A 253 31.48 -17.88 -12.06
CA SER A 253 30.36 -18.60 -11.42
C SER A 253 30.03 -18.06 -10.03
N GLN A 254 31.05 -17.71 -9.25
CA GLN A 254 30.84 -17.10 -7.94
C GLN A 254 30.19 -15.73 -8.06
N MET A 255 30.67 -14.87 -8.96
CA MET A 255 30.10 -13.55 -9.20
C MET A 255 28.63 -13.65 -9.66
N ARG A 256 28.32 -14.62 -10.54
CA ARG A 256 26.96 -14.90 -10.99
C ARG A 256 26.06 -15.29 -9.82
N TYR A 257 26.53 -16.17 -8.96
CA TYR A 257 25.81 -16.58 -7.75
C TYR A 257 25.55 -15.39 -6.81
N ASP A 258 26.57 -14.57 -6.60
CA ASP A 258 26.50 -13.39 -5.74
C ASP A 258 25.52 -12.34 -6.30
N ALA A 259 25.49 -12.15 -7.63
CA ALA A 259 24.53 -11.25 -8.29
C ALA A 259 23.08 -11.71 -8.12
N ILE A 260 22.84 -13.01 -8.27
CA ILE A 260 21.53 -13.62 -8.09
C ILE A 260 21.05 -13.45 -6.66
N ASN A 261 21.90 -13.81 -5.69
CA ASN A 261 21.57 -13.66 -4.27
C ASN A 261 21.27 -12.22 -3.90
N HIS A 262 22.12 -11.29 -4.33
CA HIS A 262 21.89 -9.87 -4.10
C HIS A 262 20.57 -9.38 -4.70
N THR A 263 20.20 -9.83 -5.90
CA THR A 263 18.92 -9.47 -6.51
C THR A 263 17.74 -10.01 -5.72
N VAL A 264 17.85 -11.24 -5.21
CA VAL A 264 16.81 -11.84 -4.35
C VAL A 264 16.66 -11.05 -3.07
N GLU A 265 17.76 -10.73 -2.39
CA GLU A 265 17.76 -9.89 -1.18
C GLU A 265 17.10 -8.53 -1.43
N LEU A 266 17.42 -7.86 -2.54
CA LEU A 266 16.81 -6.60 -2.93
C LEU A 266 15.29 -6.71 -3.12
N ILE A 267 14.80 -7.82 -3.69
CA ILE A 267 13.36 -8.07 -3.86
C ILE A 267 12.69 -8.29 -2.50
N GLU A 268 13.33 -9.02 -1.59
CA GLU A 268 12.85 -9.24 -0.24
C GLU A 268 12.82 -7.92 0.54
N ASP A 269 13.89 -7.14 0.50
CA ASP A 269 13.98 -5.80 1.09
C ASP A 269 12.89 -4.86 0.56
N TYR A 270 12.57 -4.93 -0.75
CA TYR A 270 11.49 -4.15 -1.31
C TYR A 270 10.17 -4.42 -0.60
N TYR A 271 9.81 -5.68 -0.39
CA TYR A 271 8.54 -6.02 0.25
C TYR A 271 8.51 -5.60 1.72
N GLU A 272 9.62 -5.70 2.42
CA GLU A 272 9.72 -5.23 3.79
C GLU A 272 9.58 -3.71 3.89
N GLU A 273 10.25 -2.97 3.01
CA GLU A 273 10.25 -1.50 3.00
C GLU A 273 8.95 -0.90 2.45
N SER A 274 8.29 -1.56 1.50
CA SER A 274 7.04 -1.10 0.90
C SER A 274 5.78 -1.51 1.67
N ALA A 275 5.91 -2.37 2.69
CA ALA A 275 4.79 -2.75 3.54
C ALA A 275 4.43 -1.65 4.55
N LYS A 276 3.14 -1.42 4.76
CA LYS A 276 2.64 -0.61 5.88
C LYS A 276 2.89 -1.34 7.20
N LYS A 277 3.74 -0.79 8.05
CA LYS A 277 4.03 -1.33 9.38
C LYS A 277 2.90 -1.00 10.36
N THR A 278 1.67 -1.47 10.06
CA THR A 278 0.44 -1.14 10.80
C THR A 278 0.53 -1.54 12.27
N THR A 279 1.16 -2.68 12.58
CA THR A 279 1.37 -3.14 13.96
C THR A 279 2.21 -2.14 14.75
N GLU A 280 3.29 -1.61 14.20
CA GLU A 280 4.13 -0.62 14.88
C GLU A 280 3.37 0.68 15.13
N VAL A 281 2.55 1.10 14.15
CA VAL A 281 1.71 2.29 14.29
C VAL A 281 0.67 2.10 15.39
N LEU A 282 0.03 0.93 15.49
CA LEU A 282 -0.92 0.60 16.55
C LEU A 282 -0.26 0.59 17.94
N VAL A 283 0.91 -0.05 18.06
CA VAL A 283 1.66 -0.07 19.34
C VAL A 283 2.03 1.34 19.78
N ARG A 284 2.54 2.17 18.87
CA ARG A 284 2.89 3.57 19.16
C ARG A 284 1.70 4.40 19.64
N ASN A 285 0.51 4.10 19.14
CA ASN A 285 -0.72 4.85 19.42
C ASN A 285 -1.68 4.10 20.36
N GLN A 286 -1.20 3.10 21.09
CA GLN A 286 -2.02 2.24 21.95
C GLN A 286 -2.85 3.04 22.96
N SER A 287 -2.30 4.09 23.56
CA SER A 287 -3.00 4.96 24.52
C SER A 287 -4.18 5.70 23.88
N TYR A 288 -4.04 6.12 22.62
CA TYR A 288 -5.14 6.76 21.89
C TYR A 288 -6.26 5.75 21.64
N PHE A 289 -5.96 4.56 21.11
CA PHE A 289 -6.97 3.52 20.88
C PHE A 289 -7.64 3.08 22.18
N ALA A 290 -6.90 2.91 23.27
CA ALA A 290 -7.48 2.59 24.59
C ALA A 290 -8.47 3.67 25.08
N SER A 291 -8.26 4.93 24.71
CA SER A 291 -9.17 6.03 25.05
C SER A 291 -10.47 6.04 24.26
N LEU A 292 -10.64 5.19 23.25
CA LEU A 292 -11.85 5.09 22.44
C LEU A 292 -12.94 4.20 23.07
N SER A 293 -12.74 3.69 24.27
CA SER A 293 -13.68 2.78 24.95
C SER A 293 -15.10 3.37 25.18
N SER A 294 -15.21 4.71 25.20
CA SER A 294 -16.50 5.41 25.34
C SER A 294 -17.20 5.70 24.01
N ILE A 295 -16.57 5.40 22.86
CA ILE A 295 -17.12 5.73 21.54
C ILE A 295 -18.33 4.86 21.24
N LYS A 296 -19.46 5.47 20.92
CA LYS A 296 -20.72 4.82 20.51
C LYS A 296 -21.02 4.99 19.04
N GLN A 297 -20.36 5.96 18.40
CA GLN A 297 -20.65 6.33 17.03
C GLN A 297 -19.36 6.56 16.27
N VAL A 298 -19.24 5.94 15.09
CA VAL A 298 -18.12 6.14 14.16
C VAL A 298 -18.64 6.76 12.88
N VAL A 299 -18.11 7.93 12.52
CA VAL A 299 -18.47 8.67 11.31
C VAL A 299 -17.28 8.62 10.34
N VAL A 300 -17.42 7.86 9.26
CA VAL A 300 -16.37 7.69 8.25
C VAL A 300 -16.61 8.63 7.08
N ILE A 301 -15.66 9.51 6.81
CA ILE A 301 -15.76 10.53 5.76
C ILE A 301 -14.64 10.34 4.73
N GLY A 302 -15.04 9.98 3.51
CA GLY A 302 -14.13 9.93 2.36
C GLY A 302 -12.99 8.91 2.47
N HIS A 303 -13.16 7.85 3.25
CA HIS A 303 -12.17 6.78 3.37
C HIS A 303 -12.45 5.66 2.37
N SER A 304 -11.40 5.12 1.76
CA SER A 304 -11.50 4.05 0.75
C SER A 304 -11.96 2.70 1.31
N LEU A 305 -11.80 2.47 2.62
CA LEU A 305 -12.05 1.21 3.32
C LEU A 305 -11.24 0.05 2.70
N SER A 306 -10.02 0.34 2.28
CA SER A 306 -9.08 -0.63 1.74
C SER A 306 -8.62 -1.61 2.83
N GLU A 307 -8.30 -2.83 2.43
CA GLU A 307 -7.86 -3.92 3.32
C GLU A 307 -6.58 -3.58 4.08
N VAL A 308 -5.72 -2.77 3.47
CA VAL A 308 -4.46 -2.30 4.10
C VAL A 308 -4.70 -1.58 5.44
N ASP A 309 -5.86 -0.95 5.60
CA ASP A 309 -6.21 -0.18 6.80
C ASP A 309 -7.11 -0.97 7.78
N ASP A 310 -7.48 -2.21 7.45
CA ASP A 310 -8.30 -3.08 8.31
C ASP A 310 -7.77 -3.23 9.75
N PRO A 311 -6.45 -3.33 10.01
CA PRO A 311 -5.93 -3.42 11.38
C PRO A 311 -6.36 -2.26 12.28
N TYR A 312 -6.43 -1.04 11.75
CA TYR A 312 -6.87 0.13 12.51
C TYR A 312 -8.36 0.06 12.86
N PHE A 313 -9.20 -0.36 11.92
CA PHE A 313 -10.63 -0.53 12.15
C PHE A 313 -10.93 -1.67 13.14
N ARG A 314 -10.18 -2.76 13.08
CA ARG A 314 -10.27 -3.84 14.06
C ARG A 314 -9.91 -3.36 15.46
N GLU A 315 -8.90 -2.50 15.60
CA GLU A 315 -8.53 -1.94 16.90
C GLU A 315 -9.58 -0.96 17.43
N ILE A 316 -10.23 -0.14 16.57
CA ILE A 316 -11.39 0.68 16.94
C ILE A 316 -12.51 -0.20 17.51
N ILE A 317 -12.88 -1.26 16.81
CA ILE A 317 -13.95 -2.19 17.24
C ILE A 317 -13.56 -2.88 18.55
N LYS A 318 -12.33 -3.33 18.67
CA LYS A 318 -11.81 -4.01 19.87
C LYS A 318 -11.79 -3.09 21.10
N SER A 319 -11.42 -1.82 20.93
CA SER A 319 -11.35 -0.85 22.02
C SER A 319 -12.71 -0.57 22.67
N HIS A 320 -13.79 -0.72 21.92
CA HIS A 320 -15.16 -0.57 22.42
C HIS A 320 -15.67 -1.79 23.22
N GLY A 321 -14.94 -2.91 23.20
CA GLY A 321 -15.39 -4.17 23.80
C GLY A 321 -16.40 -4.91 22.91
N LYS A 322 -17.06 -5.94 23.48
CA LYS A 322 -17.99 -6.81 22.73
C LYS A 322 -19.41 -6.25 22.60
N THR A 323 -19.62 -4.95 22.75
CA THR A 323 -20.97 -4.39 22.71
C THR A 323 -21.43 -4.19 21.27
N PRO A 324 -22.60 -4.72 20.88
CA PRO A 324 -23.14 -4.57 19.52
C PRO A 324 -23.68 -3.17 19.22
N ASP A 325 -23.48 -2.20 20.10
CA ASP A 325 -24.22 -0.92 20.10
C ASP A 325 -23.48 0.21 19.37
N MET A 326 -22.32 -0.05 18.74
CA MET A 326 -21.60 0.98 17.97
C MET A 326 -22.28 1.20 16.63
N GLU A 327 -22.75 2.42 16.40
CA GLU A 327 -23.32 2.84 15.12
C GLU A 327 -22.25 3.37 14.17
N TRP A 328 -22.36 3.01 12.90
CA TRP A 328 -21.44 3.44 11.85
C TRP A 328 -22.19 4.29 10.81
N TYR A 329 -21.70 5.48 10.57
CA TYR A 329 -22.17 6.36 9.51
C TYR A 329 -21.05 6.48 8.47
N ILE A 330 -21.27 5.95 7.27
CA ILE A 330 -20.22 5.88 6.25
C ILE A 330 -20.63 6.72 5.05
N SER A 331 -19.76 7.66 4.69
CA SER A 331 -19.98 8.48 3.50
C SER A 331 -19.77 7.67 2.22
N TRP A 332 -20.56 7.96 1.20
CA TRP A 332 -20.43 7.36 -0.11
C TRP A 332 -20.65 8.41 -1.21
N TYR A 333 -19.96 8.22 -2.33
CA TYR A 333 -20.06 9.12 -3.49
C TYR A 333 -20.53 8.37 -4.73
N SER A 334 -20.03 7.16 -4.97
CA SER A 334 -20.25 6.36 -6.16
C SER A 334 -20.81 4.97 -5.87
N PRO A 335 -21.37 4.27 -6.86
CA PRO A 335 -21.76 2.86 -6.71
C PRO A 335 -20.60 1.94 -6.30
N ASP A 336 -19.37 2.30 -6.65
CA ASP A 336 -18.18 1.53 -6.28
C ASP A 336 -17.92 1.60 -4.79
N ASP A 337 -18.19 2.72 -4.16
CA ASP A 337 -18.08 2.86 -2.70
C ASP A 337 -19.06 1.92 -1.99
N LEU A 338 -20.26 1.73 -2.52
CA LEU A 338 -21.22 0.79 -1.94
C LEU A 338 -20.67 -0.66 -1.94
N ARG A 339 -19.94 -1.04 -2.99
CA ARG A 339 -19.29 -2.36 -3.06
C ARG A 339 -18.12 -2.48 -2.06
N ARG A 340 -17.36 -1.41 -1.88
CA ARG A 340 -16.26 -1.35 -0.89
C ARG A 340 -16.81 -1.43 0.52
N ILE A 341 -17.88 -0.70 0.81
CA ILE A 341 -18.56 -0.70 2.12
C ILE A 341 -19.11 -2.11 2.44
N ASP A 342 -19.77 -2.79 1.49
CA ASP A 342 -20.27 -4.17 1.73
C ASP A 342 -19.13 -5.15 2.04
N ARG A 343 -18.01 -5.06 1.32
CA ARG A 343 -16.81 -5.86 1.60
C ARG A 343 -16.21 -5.54 2.97
N PHE A 344 -16.07 -4.27 3.29
CA PHE A 344 -15.57 -3.81 4.59
C PHE A 344 -16.43 -4.32 5.74
N MET A 345 -17.75 -4.20 5.65
CA MET A 345 -18.67 -4.71 6.66
C MET A 345 -18.47 -6.20 6.92
N LYS A 346 -18.30 -7.00 5.86
CA LYS A 346 -18.04 -8.44 5.97
C LYS A 346 -16.70 -8.73 6.68
N ARG A 347 -15.64 -7.99 6.33
CA ARG A 347 -14.32 -8.15 6.96
C ARG A 347 -14.31 -7.75 8.43
N MET A 348 -15.10 -6.73 8.78
CA MET A 348 -15.23 -6.20 10.15
C MET A 348 -16.32 -6.91 10.99
N GLY A 349 -17.14 -7.76 10.38
CA GLY A 349 -18.23 -8.43 11.07
C GLY A 349 -19.37 -7.48 11.49
N LEU A 350 -19.57 -6.38 10.75
CA LEU A 350 -20.62 -5.38 11.05
C LEU A 350 -21.98 -5.82 10.52
N ASP A 351 -23.01 -5.70 11.35
CA ASP A 351 -24.40 -5.93 10.94
C ASP A 351 -24.96 -4.74 10.14
N LYS A 352 -25.85 -5.02 9.20
CA LYS A 352 -26.52 -3.98 8.39
C LYS A 352 -27.32 -2.95 9.22
N LYS A 353 -27.75 -3.34 10.40
CA LYS A 353 -28.48 -2.43 11.30
C LYS A 353 -27.56 -1.40 11.96
N GLN A 354 -26.27 -1.72 12.07
CA GLN A 354 -25.26 -0.84 12.66
C GLN A 354 -24.74 0.19 11.65
N VAL A 355 -24.95 -0.02 10.34
CA VAL A 355 -24.34 0.81 9.29
C VAL A 355 -25.39 1.61 8.54
N LYS A 356 -25.21 2.93 8.54
CA LYS A 356 -26.02 3.88 7.79
C LYS A 356 -25.14 4.67 6.81
N LEU A 357 -25.68 5.00 5.67
CA LEU A 357 -24.97 5.68 4.59
C LEU A 357 -25.42 7.13 4.48
N PHE A 358 -24.49 8.04 4.24
CA PHE A 358 -24.81 9.45 4.00
C PHE A 358 -23.96 10.03 2.86
N ARG A 359 -24.34 11.22 2.37
CA ARG A 359 -23.55 11.99 1.40
C ARG A 359 -22.89 13.21 2.04
N VAL A 360 -21.67 13.49 1.59
CA VAL A 360 -20.91 14.69 1.96
C VAL A 360 -21.33 15.87 1.09
#